data_ab74475dc43b5b67124eb137c774d56e
#
_entry.id   ab74475dc43b5b67124eb137c774d56e
#
_cell.length_a   1.000
_cell.length_b   1.000
_cell.length_c   1.000
_cell.angle_alpha   90.00
_cell.angle_beta   90.00
_cell.angle_gamma   90.00
#
_symmetry.space_group_name_H-M   'P 1'
#
loop_
_entity.id
_entity.type
_entity.pdbx_description
1 polymer ?
#
loop_
_entity_poly.entity_id
_entity_poly.type
_entity_poly.pdbx_seq_one_letter_code
_entity_poly.pdbx_strand_id
1 'polypeptide(L)'
;MEVKRFVCNMIRENTYVVSDDTRDAVIIDCGAFYDMEKAAIKQYIDDNQLVPKHLIATHGHVDHHLGDRFVFDTWGLKPEVAGGDEDLMERLPEQAKEICGEQLTADDFAPVGRYLTPADTIDFGHSRLTLIDAPGHSPGGTAFYSEADKVLFTGDTLFRGSIGRTDLEGAQAP
;
A
#
# COMPACT_ATOMS: atom_id res chain seq x y z
N MET A 1 7.09 2.00 17.53
CA MET A 1 6.34 2.31 16.29
C MET A 1 4.84 2.30 16.61
N GLU A 2 4.08 3.27 16.12
CA GLU A 2 2.62 3.32 16.22
C GLU A 2 2.01 2.90 14.88
N VAL A 3 0.96 2.09 14.92
CA VAL A 3 0.29 1.57 13.73
C VAL A 3 -1.19 1.92 13.78
N LYS A 4 -1.66 2.75 12.86
CA LYS A 4 -3.07 3.08 12.69
C LYS A 4 -3.62 2.42 11.43
N ARG A 5 -4.65 1.60 11.58
CA ARG A 5 -5.37 0.96 10.47
C ARG A 5 -6.63 1.73 10.12
N PHE A 6 -6.86 1.87 8.83
CA PHE A 6 -8.13 2.30 8.22
C PHE A 6 -8.66 1.16 7.35
N VAL A 7 -9.97 0.99 7.33
CA VAL A 7 -10.63 0.04 6.41
C VAL A 7 -11.23 0.88 5.30
N CYS A 8 -10.74 0.68 4.09
CA CYS A 8 -11.01 1.53 2.94
C CYS A 8 -11.73 0.75 1.83
N ASN A 9 -12.36 1.50 0.95
CA ASN A 9 -13.06 1.11 -0.27
C ASN A 9 -14.12 0.00 -0.14
N MET A 10 -14.72 -0.39 -1.27
CA MET A 10 -15.80 -1.38 -1.35
C MET A 10 -15.34 -2.81 -1.02
N ILE A 11 -14.04 -3.08 -1.16
CA ILE A 11 -13.44 -4.40 -0.89
C ILE A 11 -13.04 -4.53 0.58
N ARG A 12 -13.01 -3.40 1.33
CA ARG A 12 -12.62 -3.33 2.75
C ARG A 12 -11.13 -3.62 2.96
N GLU A 13 -10.33 -3.11 2.04
CA GLU A 13 -8.86 -3.12 2.12
C GLU A 13 -8.38 -2.45 3.43
N ASN A 14 -7.20 -2.82 3.90
CA ASN A 14 -6.58 -2.27 5.11
C ASN A 14 -5.43 -1.34 4.78
N THR A 15 -5.69 -0.06 4.73
CA THR A 15 -4.68 1.01 4.66
C THR A 15 -4.04 1.23 6.04
N TYR A 16 -2.73 1.36 6.11
CA TYR A 16 -2.04 1.66 7.36
C TYR A 16 -1.28 2.99 7.29
N VAL A 17 -1.31 3.74 8.39
CA VAL A 17 -0.39 4.84 8.69
C VAL A 17 0.48 4.38 9.84
N VAL A 18 1.78 4.31 9.58
CA VAL A 18 2.79 3.81 10.53
C VAL A 18 3.75 4.94 10.83
N SER A 19 3.97 5.24 12.11
CA SER A 19 4.83 6.35 12.54
C SER A 19 5.72 5.96 13.71
N ASP A 20 6.77 6.74 13.92
CA ASP A 20 7.64 6.59 15.08
C ASP A 20 7.65 7.86 15.98
N ASP A 21 8.53 7.90 16.96
CA ASP A 21 8.64 8.98 17.93
C ASP A 21 9.16 10.30 17.33
N THR A 22 9.73 10.28 16.12
CA THR A 22 10.10 11.49 15.36
C THR A 22 8.92 12.15 14.65
N ARG A 23 7.77 11.47 14.58
CA ARG A 23 6.56 11.79 13.79
C ARG A 23 6.73 11.57 12.29
N ASP A 24 7.87 11.06 11.83
CA ASP A 24 7.97 10.58 10.46
C ASP A 24 7.07 9.37 10.28
N ALA A 25 6.39 9.28 9.13
CA ALA A 25 5.40 8.26 8.89
C ALA A 25 5.50 7.65 7.49
N VAL A 26 4.99 6.42 7.38
CA VAL A 26 4.80 5.70 6.11
C VAL A 26 3.32 5.38 5.95
N ILE A 27 2.79 5.57 4.75
CA ILE A 27 1.46 5.10 4.37
C ILE A 27 1.66 3.80 3.61
N ILE A 28 0.98 2.73 4.04
CA ILE A 28 1.07 1.40 3.43
C ILE A 28 -0.29 1.05 2.84
N ASP A 29 -0.32 0.65 1.57
CA ASP A 29 -1.51 0.22 0.83
C ASP A 29 -2.63 1.26 0.93
N CYS A 30 -2.53 2.38 0.23
CA CYS A 30 -3.55 3.42 0.31
C CYS A 30 -4.75 3.09 -0.58
N GLY A 31 -5.71 2.34 -0.05
CA GLY A 31 -6.95 1.99 -0.74
C GLY A 31 -8.09 3.02 -0.60
N ALA A 32 -7.83 4.22 -0.06
CA ALA A 32 -8.87 5.22 0.22
C ALA A 32 -9.55 5.71 -1.06
N PHE A 33 -10.77 5.25 -1.31
CA PHE A 33 -11.58 5.61 -2.46
C PHE A 33 -12.56 6.74 -2.15
N TYR A 34 -13.33 6.60 -1.07
CA TYR A 34 -14.36 7.55 -0.69
C TYR A 34 -13.77 8.78 0.03
N ASP A 35 -14.37 9.95 -0.21
CA ASP A 35 -13.89 11.21 0.39
C ASP A 35 -13.82 11.17 1.92
N MET A 36 -14.74 10.44 2.56
CA MET A 36 -14.72 10.27 4.02
C MET A 36 -13.52 9.47 4.52
N GLU A 37 -13.03 8.52 3.73
CA GLU A 37 -11.83 7.72 4.05
C GLU A 37 -10.56 8.57 3.90
N LYS A 38 -10.46 9.31 2.80
CA LYS A 38 -9.38 10.28 2.55
C LYS A 38 -9.32 11.35 3.65
N ALA A 39 -10.48 11.89 4.03
CA ALA A 39 -10.58 12.87 5.11
C ALA A 39 -10.15 12.27 6.46
N ALA A 40 -10.53 11.02 6.77
CA ALA A 40 -10.16 10.37 8.02
C ALA A 40 -8.64 10.12 8.12
N ILE A 41 -8.00 9.68 7.03
CA ILE A 41 -6.55 9.50 6.97
C ILE A 41 -5.85 10.84 7.15
N LYS A 42 -6.26 11.87 6.39
CA LYS A 42 -5.67 13.21 6.48
C LYS A 42 -5.82 13.79 7.88
N GLN A 43 -7.01 13.71 8.46
CA GLN A 43 -7.27 14.21 9.80
C GLN A 43 -6.38 13.52 10.84
N TYR A 44 -6.22 12.19 10.77
CA TYR A 44 -5.34 11.47 11.68
C TYR A 44 -3.88 11.93 11.57
N ILE A 45 -3.38 12.12 10.35
CA ILE A 45 -2.02 12.62 10.09
C ILE A 45 -1.85 14.03 10.64
N ASP A 46 -2.81 14.93 10.38
CA ASP A 46 -2.76 16.33 10.85
C ASP A 46 -2.85 16.42 12.38
N ASP A 47 -3.80 15.72 13.01
CA ASP A 47 -4.03 15.76 14.45
C ASP A 47 -2.82 15.24 15.24
N ASN A 48 -2.11 14.26 14.71
CA ASN A 48 -0.89 13.71 15.30
C ASN A 48 0.38 14.39 14.82
N GLN A 49 0.28 15.41 13.95
CA GLN A 49 1.39 16.16 13.38
C GLN A 49 2.42 15.25 12.69
N LEU A 50 1.95 14.21 12.01
CA LEU A 50 2.80 13.26 11.31
C LEU A 50 3.32 13.85 10.00
N VAL A 51 4.50 13.40 9.60
CA VAL A 51 5.15 13.81 8.35
C VAL A 51 5.32 12.57 7.47
N PRO A 52 4.40 12.30 6.53
CA PRO A 52 4.53 11.18 5.60
C PRO A 52 5.79 11.30 4.75
N LYS A 53 6.60 10.26 4.73
CA LYS A 53 7.86 10.16 3.97
C LYS A 53 7.77 9.21 2.80
N HIS A 54 6.97 8.17 2.93
CA HIS A 54 6.81 7.13 1.93
C HIS A 54 5.33 6.76 1.76
N LEU A 55 4.99 6.39 0.54
CA LEU A 55 3.79 5.67 0.18
C LEU A 55 4.24 4.35 -0.42
N ILE A 56 4.08 3.25 0.29
CA ILE A 56 4.52 1.92 -0.14
C ILE A 56 3.32 1.00 -0.35
N ALA A 57 3.44 0.06 -1.26
CA ALA A 57 2.41 -0.94 -1.50
C ALA A 57 2.97 -2.35 -1.38
N THR A 58 2.20 -3.23 -0.73
CA THR A 58 2.53 -4.65 -0.60
C THR A 58 2.44 -5.37 -1.93
N HIS A 59 1.58 -4.92 -2.85
CA HIS A 59 1.41 -5.48 -4.18
C HIS A 59 0.59 -4.54 -5.09
N GLY A 60 0.51 -4.86 -6.39
CA GLY A 60 -0.04 -4.00 -7.43
C GLY A 60 -1.54 -4.16 -7.71
N HIS A 61 -2.38 -4.74 -6.83
CA HIS A 61 -3.82 -4.78 -7.05
C HIS A 61 -4.48 -3.43 -6.73
N VAL A 62 -5.44 -3.07 -7.56
CA VAL A 62 -6.04 -1.73 -7.61
C VAL A 62 -6.65 -1.26 -6.29
N ASP A 63 -7.23 -2.14 -5.51
CA ASP A 63 -7.85 -1.80 -4.22
C ASP A 63 -6.84 -1.28 -3.19
N HIS A 64 -5.54 -1.59 -3.35
CA HIS A 64 -4.43 -1.04 -2.57
C HIS A 64 -3.90 0.30 -3.09
N HIS A 65 -4.41 0.78 -4.24
CA HIS A 65 -3.93 1.97 -4.96
C HIS A 65 -4.98 3.06 -5.21
N LEU A 66 -6.25 2.82 -4.84
CA LEU A 66 -7.36 3.75 -5.09
C LEU A 66 -7.17 5.13 -4.40
N GLY A 67 -6.34 5.21 -3.39
CA GLY A 67 -6.00 6.44 -2.68
C GLY A 67 -4.66 7.06 -3.05
N ASP A 68 -3.88 6.46 -3.95
CA ASP A 68 -2.54 6.95 -4.27
C ASP A 68 -2.55 8.37 -4.84
N ARG A 69 -3.52 8.68 -5.68
CA ARG A 69 -3.70 10.04 -6.24
C ARG A 69 -3.95 11.06 -5.13
N PHE A 70 -4.78 10.75 -4.16
CA PHE A 70 -5.03 11.61 -3.00
C PHE A 70 -3.74 11.84 -2.19
N VAL A 71 -2.94 10.80 -1.97
CA VAL A 71 -1.66 10.92 -1.25
C VAL A 71 -0.67 11.77 -2.02
N PHE A 72 -0.58 11.56 -3.34
CA PHE A 72 0.27 12.35 -4.22
C PHE A 72 -0.12 13.84 -4.24
N ASP A 73 -1.40 14.14 -4.39
CA ASP A 73 -1.91 15.52 -4.43
C ASP A 73 -1.77 16.23 -3.07
N THR A 74 -1.79 15.47 -1.96
CA THR A 74 -1.74 16.04 -0.60
C THR A 74 -0.30 16.21 -0.08
N TRP A 75 0.57 15.22 -0.29
CA TRP A 75 1.92 15.20 0.28
C TRP A 75 3.03 15.04 -0.77
N GLY A 76 2.71 14.94 -2.06
CA GLY A 76 3.68 14.79 -3.13
C GLY A 76 4.33 13.40 -3.20
N LEU A 77 3.84 12.44 -2.44
CA LEU A 77 4.39 11.08 -2.39
C LEU A 77 3.82 10.24 -3.53
N LYS A 78 4.70 9.47 -4.15
CA LYS A 78 4.35 8.53 -5.22
C LYS A 78 4.46 7.10 -4.69
N PRO A 79 3.64 6.16 -5.17
CA PRO A 79 3.71 4.78 -4.72
C PRO A 79 5.06 4.13 -5.04
N GLU A 80 5.58 3.40 -4.07
CA GLU A 80 6.76 2.56 -4.16
C GLU A 80 6.30 1.11 -4.04
N VAL A 81 6.49 0.30 -5.08
CA VAL A 81 5.98 -1.07 -5.20
C VAL A 81 7.06 -2.00 -5.75
N ALA A 82 7.01 -3.29 -5.41
CA ALA A 82 7.99 -4.23 -5.95
C ALA A 82 7.92 -4.34 -7.48
N GLY A 83 9.10 -4.44 -8.13
CA GLY A 83 9.19 -4.47 -9.59
C GLY A 83 8.49 -5.65 -10.26
N GLY A 84 8.23 -6.72 -9.51
CA GLY A 84 7.45 -7.86 -10.01
C GLY A 84 6.00 -7.55 -10.36
N ASP A 85 5.45 -6.44 -9.85
CA ASP A 85 4.07 -6.00 -10.10
C ASP A 85 3.97 -4.80 -11.06
N GLU A 86 5.03 -4.49 -11.83
CA GLU A 86 5.02 -3.40 -12.81
C GLU A 86 3.83 -3.51 -13.77
N ASP A 87 3.59 -4.70 -14.35
CA ASP A 87 2.46 -4.95 -15.26
C ASP A 87 1.10 -4.68 -14.60
N LEU A 88 0.95 -5.00 -13.30
CA LEU A 88 -0.27 -4.71 -12.55
C LEU A 88 -0.45 -3.21 -12.36
N MET A 89 0.62 -2.47 -12.05
CA MET A 89 0.58 -1.02 -11.88
C MET A 89 0.22 -0.29 -13.18
N GLU A 90 0.65 -0.78 -14.34
CA GLU A 90 0.30 -0.22 -15.63
C GLU A 90 -1.19 -0.43 -15.98
N ARG A 91 -1.83 -1.45 -15.40
CA ARG A 91 -3.21 -1.86 -15.67
C ARG A 91 -4.21 -1.50 -14.56
N LEU A 92 -3.87 -0.56 -13.69
CA LEU A 92 -4.79 -0.12 -12.62
C LEU A 92 -6.18 0.32 -13.12
N PRO A 93 -6.32 1.05 -14.27
CA PRO A 93 -7.64 1.39 -14.79
C PRO A 93 -8.48 0.17 -15.21
N GLU A 94 -7.86 -0.82 -15.86
CA GLU A 94 -8.54 -2.07 -16.24
C GLU A 94 -8.96 -2.85 -14.99
N GLN A 95 -8.07 -2.98 -14.01
CA GLN A 95 -8.37 -3.63 -12.73
C GLN A 95 -9.53 -2.92 -11.99
N ALA A 96 -9.56 -1.58 -12.00
CA ALA A 96 -10.64 -0.81 -11.37
C ALA A 96 -12.01 -1.19 -11.95
N LYS A 97 -12.09 -1.35 -13.26
CA LYS A 97 -13.31 -1.78 -13.94
C LYS A 97 -13.67 -3.24 -13.62
N GLU A 98 -12.69 -4.15 -13.65
CA GLU A 98 -12.91 -5.59 -13.51
C GLU A 98 -13.18 -5.99 -12.05
N ILE A 99 -12.45 -5.42 -11.10
CA ILE A 99 -12.47 -5.80 -9.69
C ILE A 99 -13.44 -4.94 -8.88
N CYS A 100 -13.42 -3.61 -9.10
CA CYS A 100 -14.21 -2.67 -8.32
C CYS A 100 -15.50 -2.24 -9.03
N GLY A 101 -15.63 -2.48 -10.35
CA GLY A 101 -16.76 -2.00 -11.16
C GLY A 101 -16.70 -0.48 -11.46
N GLU A 102 -15.55 0.15 -11.20
CA GLU A 102 -15.34 1.60 -11.35
C GLU A 102 -14.66 1.94 -12.67
N GLN A 103 -15.14 2.99 -13.34
CA GLN A 103 -14.53 3.47 -14.59
C GLN A 103 -13.54 4.59 -14.27
N LEU A 104 -12.31 4.20 -13.94
CA LEU A 104 -11.20 5.10 -13.67
C LEU A 104 -10.25 5.16 -14.88
N THR A 105 -9.47 6.23 -14.94
CA THR A 105 -8.46 6.49 -15.98
C THR A 105 -7.08 6.55 -15.34
N ALA A 106 -6.03 6.59 -16.14
CA ALA A 106 -4.66 6.74 -15.63
C ALA A 106 -4.47 8.02 -14.80
N ASP A 107 -5.25 9.08 -15.06
CA ASP A 107 -5.18 10.34 -14.32
C ASP A 107 -5.77 10.23 -12.89
N ASP A 108 -6.54 9.20 -12.61
CA ASP A 108 -7.11 8.94 -11.28
C ASP A 108 -6.09 8.25 -10.35
N PHE A 109 -4.95 7.81 -10.87
CA PHE A 109 -3.87 7.20 -10.11
C PHE A 109 -2.63 8.10 -10.07
N ALA A 110 -1.79 7.93 -9.05
CA ALA A 110 -0.48 8.57 -9.01
C ALA A 110 0.52 7.80 -9.89
N PRO A 111 1.46 8.50 -10.56
CA PRO A 111 2.55 7.80 -11.25
C PRO A 111 3.44 7.07 -10.24
N VAL A 112 3.91 5.89 -10.59
CA VAL A 112 4.85 5.11 -9.75
C VAL A 112 6.10 5.96 -9.46
N GLY A 113 6.52 5.99 -8.22
CA GLY A 113 7.70 6.70 -7.76
C GLY A 113 8.98 5.92 -8.02
N ARG A 114 8.99 4.68 -7.61
CA ARG A 114 10.08 3.73 -7.90
C ARG A 114 9.60 2.29 -7.73
N TYR A 115 10.32 1.40 -8.39
CA TYR A 115 10.17 -0.03 -8.17
C TYR A 115 11.19 -0.51 -7.13
N LEU A 116 10.67 -1.22 -6.12
CA LEU A 116 11.44 -1.77 -5.01
C LEU A 116 12.05 -3.12 -5.38
N THR A 117 13.18 -3.42 -4.76
CA THR A 117 13.86 -4.71 -4.80
C THR A 117 14.01 -5.27 -3.38
N PRO A 118 14.26 -6.57 -3.19
CA PRO A 118 14.47 -7.15 -1.86
C PRO A 118 15.65 -6.56 -1.07
N ALA A 119 16.58 -5.86 -1.76
CA ALA A 119 17.71 -5.21 -1.13
C ALA A 119 17.38 -3.82 -0.58
N ASP A 120 16.21 -3.28 -0.93
CA ASP A 120 15.77 -1.97 -0.45
C ASP A 120 15.29 -2.04 1.00
N THR A 121 15.32 -0.88 1.65
CA THR A 121 14.70 -0.64 2.96
C THR A 121 13.88 0.63 2.92
N ILE A 122 12.87 0.71 3.76
CA ILE A 122 12.06 1.90 3.95
C ILE A 122 12.41 2.49 5.31
N ASP A 123 13.13 3.61 5.29
CA ASP A 123 13.59 4.30 6.49
C ASP A 123 12.72 5.54 6.76
N PHE A 124 12.22 5.68 7.98
CA PHE A 124 11.47 6.84 8.43
C PHE A 124 11.76 7.14 9.90
N GLY A 125 12.27 8.33 10.17
CA GLY A 125 12.74 8.72 11.50
C GLY A 125 13.82 7.76 12.03
N HIS A 126 13.53 7.09 13.15
CA HIS A 126 14.40 6.09 13.75
C HIS A 126 14.00 4.65 13.35
N SER A 127 12.94 4.51 12.58
CA SER A 127 12.35 3.22 12.23
C SER A 127 12.74 2.77 10.84
N ARG A 128 12.73 1.44 10.64
CA ARG A 128 13.03 0.79 9.37
C ARG A 128 12.10 -0.37 9.12
N LEU A 129 11.64 -0.49 7.87
CA LEU A 129 11.00 -1.70 7.35
C LEU A 129 11.94 -2.36 6.34
N THR A 130 12.12 -3.66 6.46
CA THR A 130 12.80 -4.50 5.47
C THR A 130 11.77 -5.21 4.60
N LEU A 131 12.13 -5.49 3.37
CA LEU A 131 11.28 -6.18 2.41
C LEU A 131 11.50 -7.69 2.48
N ILE A 132 10.40 -8.42 2.46
CA ILE A 132 10.41 -9.89 2.35
C ILE A 132 9.61 -10.25 1.10
N ASP A 133 10.25 -10.90 0.13
CA ASP A 133 9.55 -11.41 -1.03
C ASP A 133 8.46 -12.39 -0.61
N ALA A 134 7.26 -12.16 -1.06
CA ALA A 134 6.09 -12.96 -0.74
C ALA A 134 5.21 -13.19 -1.99
N PRO A 135 5.80 -13.67 -3.11
CA PRO A 135 5.03 -13.92 -4.33
C PRO A 135 4.00 -15.02 -4.09
N GLY A 136 2.90 -14.96 -4.81
CA GLY A 136 1.81 -15.94 -4.71
C GLY A 136 0.47 -15.31 -5.07
N HIS A 137 0.00 -14.36 -4.28
CA HIS A 137 -1.19 -13.56 -4.57
C HIS A 137 -0.95 -12.62 -5.78
N SER A 138 0.23 -12.02 -5.86
CA SER A 138 0.76 -11.33 -7.04
C SER A 138 2.22 -11.71 -7.30
N PRO A 139 2.76 -11.45 -8.50
CA PRO A 139 4.16 -11.73 -8.82
C PRO A 139 5.15 -10.95 -7.96
N GLY A 140 4.84 -9.68 -7.66
CA GLY A 140 5.66 -8.77 -6.85
C GLY A 140 5.22 -8.67 -5.39
N GLY A 141 4.38 -9.61 -4.91
CA GLY A 141 3.91 -9.63 -3.53
C GLY A 141 5.06 -9.47 -2.55
N THR A 142 4.95 -8.48 -1.65
CA THR A 142 6.00 -8.10 -0.70
C THR A 142 5.41 -7.89 0.68
N ALA A 143 6.04 -8.44 1.70
CA ALA A 143 5.73 -8.13 3.09
C ALA A 143 6.77 -7.15 3.66
N PHE A 144 6.32 -6.19 4.46
CA PHE A 144 7.18 -5.21 5.10
C PHE A 144 7.35 -5.54 6.58
N TYR A 145 8.58 -5.71 7.03
CA TYR A 145 8.90 -6.17 8.38
C TYR A 145 9.71 -5.16 9.18
N SER A 146 9.23 -4.82 10.38
CA SER A 146 10.01 -4.12 11.39
C SER A 146 10.65 -5.11 12.35
N GLU A 147 11.97 -5.27 12.27
CA GLU A 147 12.74 -6.13 13.20
C GLU A 147 12.65 -5.61 14.63
N ALA A 148 12.72 -4.30 14.83
CA ALA A 148 12.72 -3.68 16.14
C ALA A 148 11.37 -3.84 16.87
N ASP A 149 10.26 -3.67 16.16
CA ASP A 149 8.92 -3.71 16.73
C ASP A 149 8.24 -5.09 16.60
N LYS A 150 8.85 -6.02 15.83
CA LYS A 150 8.29 -7.35 15.53
C LYS A 150 6.91 -7.28 14.87
N VAL A 151 6.73 -6.32 13.95
CA VAL A 151 5.50 -6.10 13.18
C VAL A 151 5.74 -6.44 11.72
N LEU A 152 4.79 -7.14 11.11
CA LEU A 152 4.82 -7.53 9.70
C LEU A 152 3.53 -7.08 9.01
N PHE A 153 3.67 -6.35 7.91
CA PHE A 153 2.57 -5.97 7.01
C PHE A 153 2.59 -6.90 5.81
N THR A 154 1.58 -7.74 5.67
CA THR A 154 1.56 -8.86 4.71
C THR A 154 0.70 -8.61 3.49
N GLY A 155 -0.03 -7.48 3.45
CA GLY A 155 -1.04 -7.28 2.43
C GLY A 155 -1.97 -8.48 2.33
N ASP A 156 -2.20 -8.92 1.12
CA ASP A 156 -3.07 -10.05 0.80
C ASP A 156 -2.35 -11.40 0.74
N THR A 157 -1.07 -11.47 1.13
CA THR A 157 -0.36 -12.74 1.23
C THR A 157 -0.86 -13.60 2.37
N LEU A 158 -1.08 -13.01 3.56
CA LEU A 158 -1.47 -13.74 4.76
C LEU A 158 -2.55 -13.00 5.55
N PHE A 159 -3.67 -13.68 5.79
CA PHE A 159 -4.76 -13.21 6.64
C PHE A 159 -4.85 -14.02 7.94
N ARG A 160 -5.63 -13.52 8.91
CA ARG A 160 -5.92 -14.28 10.13
C ARG A 160 -6.72 -15.55 9.80
N GLY A 161 -6.04 -16.67 9.77
CA GLY A 161 -6.64 -17.99 9.52
C GLY A 161 -6.89 -18.29 8.02
N SER A 162 -6.30 -17.52 7.10
CA SER A 162 -6.40 -17.71 5.66
C SER A 162 -5.17 -17.16 4.95
N ILE A 163 -5.12 -17.35 3.64
CA ILE A 163 -4.16 -16.74 2.72
C ILE A 163 -4.92 -15.99 1.63
N GLY A 164 -4.24 -15.10 0.91
CA GLY A 164 -4.76 -14.45 -0.28
C GLY A 164 -5.14 -15.47 -1.38
N ARG A 165 -6.06 -15.07 -2.24
CA ARG A 165 -6.44 -15.90 -3.41
C ARG A 165 -5.25 -15.97 -4.38
N THR A 166 -5.14 -17.10 -5.07
CA THR A 166 -4.07 -17.39 -6.04
C THR A 166 -4.61 -17.73 -7.42
N ASP A 167 -5.82 -17.28 -7.72
CA ASP A 167 -6.53 -17.52 -8.99
C ASP A 167 -6.67 -16.26 -9.86
N LEU A 168 -6.04 -15.14 -9.44
CA LEU A 168 -5.96 -13.93 -10.23
C LEU A 168 -4.85 -14.03 -11.29
N GLU A 169 -4.92 -13.18 -12.32
CA GLU A 169 -3.88 -13.10 -13.35
C GLU A 169 -2.54 -12.73 -12.71
N GLY A 170 -1.49 -13.50 -13.04
CA GLY A 170 -0.16 -13.33 -12.46
C GLY A 170 0.06 -14.01 -11.11
N ALA A 171 -1.01 -14.46 -10.43
CA ALA A 171 -0.88 -15.23 -9.19
C ALA A 171 -0.19 -16.57 -9.44
N GLN A 172 0.58 -17.03 -8.46
CA GLN A 172 1.24 -18.34 -8.50
C GLN A 172 0.72 -19.18 -7.33
N ALA A 173 0.04 -20.28 -7.65
CA ALA A 173 -0.30 -21.26 -6.62
C ALA A 173 1.00 -21.87 -6.05
N PRO A 174 1.03 -22.15 -4.74
CA PRO A 174 2.19 -22.79 -4.10
C PRO A 174 2.40 -24.22 -4.59
#